data_effb828a80c31eee5b279cd09dea73ce
#
_entry.id   effb828a80c31eee5b279cd09dea73ce
#
_cell.length_a   1.000
_cell.length_b   1.000
_cell.length_c   1.000
_cell.angle_alpha   90.00
_cell.angle_beta   90.00
_cell.angle_gamma   90.00
#
_symmetry.space_group_name_H-M   'P 1'
#
loop_
_entity.id
_entity.type
_entity.pdbx_description
1 polymer ?
#
loop_
_entity_poly.entity_id
_entity_poly.type
_entity_poly.pdbx_seq_one_letter_code
_entity_poly.pdbx_strand_id
1 'polypeptide(L)'
;MSQMNSVAMQNGKLHVKQIDIPTPGPGQVLVKSLACGICGSDIHITRHTSDVFDIYKNLGIMAKDAGDDQEVLLGHEYAAEIINYGPNTKGELAKGTRVTSVPILLSAGGAGVGVTPGLYGAYSEYFIVDEALLLPIPDAVPSEAAAITEPLAVGLHAVNRAQMDNDDVAIVVGCGPIGLAAIAALKLQGVKHIIASDPQESKKQIALEFGATEYVNPTADDEVATAAALAGSNKVVIFECAGVSRLLNDYILRAPAKAKIIVTGVHTAPLNVNFAYATVKELDLIFSYYYQPEEFAQSLENIASGKIAWQKMRTGKVGIDGVQGAFDTLFKPNDHIKIIIEPWRTGELEKVTG
;
A
#
# COMPACT_ATOMS: atom_id res chain seq x y z
N MET A 1 30.06 14.55 8.94
CA MET A 1 29.08 14.20 7.87
C MET A 1 27.88 15.12 8.03
N SER A 2 27.22 15.50 6.95
CA SER A 2 25.99 16.31 7.04
C SER A 2 24.88 15.46 7.62
N GLN A 3 24.08 16.03 8.54
CA GLN A 3 22.96 15.34 9.17
C GLN A 3 21.63 15.70 8.51
N MET A 4 20.64 14.84 8.71
CA MET A 4 19.28 14.99 8.23
C MET A 4 18.28 14.56 9.29
N ASN A 5 17.05 15.05 9.19
CA ASN A 5 15.93 14.55 9.99
C ASN A 5 15.37 13.26 9.39
N SER A 6 15.00 12.36 10.27
CA SER A 6 14.34 11.09 9.91
C SER A 6 13.33 10.71 10.98
N VAL A 7 12.23 10.07 10.56
CA VAL A 7 11.29 9.47 11.51
C VAL A 7 11.66 8.00 11.69
N ALA A 8 11.96 7.65 12.94
CA ALA A 8 12.25 6.30 13.35
C ALA A 8 11.09 5.71 14.16
N MET A 9 10.77 4.46 13.90
CA MET A 9 9.88 3.64 14.73
C MET A 9 10.72 2.71 15.60
N GLN A 10 10.49 2.74 16.91
CA GLN A 10 11.11 1.82 17.86
C GLN A 10 10.13 1.56 19.01
N ASN A 11 9.99 0.31 19.41
CA ASN A 11 9.08 -0.09 20.50
C ASN A 11 7.65 0.45 20.33
N GLY A 12 7.12 0.44 19.10
CA GLY A 12 5.77 0.90 18.79
C GLY A 12 5.55 2.42 18.85
N LYS A 13 6.63 3.22 18.90
CA LYS A 13 6.58 4.67 18.91
C LYS A 13 7.40 5.26 17.79
N LEU A 14 6.92 6.40 17.25
CA LEU A 14 7.66 7.17 16.28
C LEU A 14 8.30 8.38 16.93
N HIS A 15 9.51 8.68 16.51
CA HIS A 15 10.23 9.87 16.95
C HIS A 15 11.08 10.42 15.82
N VAL A 16 11.19 11.73 15.79
CA VAL A 16 12.12 12.41 14.88
C VAL A 16 13.50 12.42 15.50
N LYS A 17 14.50 12.07 14.71
CA LYS A 17 15.91 12.10 15.13
C LYS A 17 16.79 12.62 14.00
N GLN A 18 17.96 13.12 14.37
CA GLN A 18 19.01 13.46 13.43
C GLN A 18 19.92 12.26 13.21
N ILE A 19 20.14 11.92 11.95
CA ILE A 19 21.03 10.84 11.51
C ILE A 19 21.93 11.35 10.38
N ASP A 20 23.02 10.64 10.13
CA ASP A 20 23.90 10.97 9.02
C ASP A 20 23.20 10.72 7.66
N ILE A 21 23.42 11.64 6.71
CA ILE A 21 22.97 11.43 5.34
C ILE A 21 23.74 10.22 4.76
N PRO A 22 23.04 9.19 4.23
CA PRO A 22 23.69 8.01 3.72
C PRO A 22 24.53 8.30 2.45
N THR A 23 25.59 7.55 2.28
CA THR A 23 26.39 7.57 1.06
C THR A 23 25.95 6.42 0.17
N PRO A 24 25.56 6.67 -1.10
CA PRO A 24 25.12 5.61 -2.00
C PRO A 24 26.28 4.67 -2.35
N GLY A 25 26.03 3.37 -2.21
CA GLY A 25 26.95 2.30 -2.61
C GLY A 25 26.88 1.99 -4.12
N PRO A 26 27.54 0.92 -4.57
CA PRO A 26 27.51 0.52 -5.98
C PRO A 26 26.09 0.24 -6.49
N GLY A 27 25.72 0.85 -7.62
CA GLY A 27 24.38 0.73 -8.22
C GLY A 27 23.27 1.51 -7.51
N GLN A 28 23.60 2.22 -6.43
CA GLN A 28 22.66 2.97 -5.61
C GLN A 28 22.63 4.46 -5.97
N VAL A 29 21.52 5.08 -5.62
CA VAL A 29 21.29 6.51 -5.83
C VAL A 29 20.81 7.14 -4.52
N LEU A 30 21.45 8.23 -4.11
CA LEU A 30 20.95 9.08 -3.04
C LEU A 30 19.83 9.96 -3.59
N VAL A 31 18.67 9.88 -2.97
CA VAL A 31 17.52 10.70 -3.34
C VAL A 31 17.02 11.53 -2.17
N LYS A 32 16.44 12.70 -2.50
CA LYS A 32 15.74 13.58 -1.59
C LYS A 32 14.27 13.20 -1.58
N SER A 33 13.71 12.87 -0.43
CA SER A 33 12.28 12.61 -0.29
C SER A 33 11.48 13.88 -0.53
N LEU A 34 10.49 13.83 -1.41
CA LEU A 34 9.60 14.98 -1.71
C LEU A 34 8.23 14.80 -1.08
N ALA A 35 7.71 13.58 -1.08
CA ALA A 35 6.44 13.19 -0.49
C ALA A 35 6.46 11.70 -0.20
N CYS A 36 5.86 11.28 0.90
CA CYS A 36 5.71 9.87 1.23
C CYS A 36 4.34 9.59 1.84
N GLY A 37 3.62 8.58 1.32
CA GLY A 37 2.35 8.12 1.87
C GLY A 37 2.55 7.34 3.18
N ILE A 38 1.59 7.44 4.10
CA ILE A 38 1.49 6.54 5.24
C ILE A 38 0.73 5.29 4.78
N CYS A 39 1.37 4.13 4.86
CA CYS A 39 0.80 2.84 4.52
C CYS A 39 0.14 2.16 5.72
N GLY A 40 -0.83 1.27 5.45
CA GLY A 40 -1.38 0.38 6.47
C GLY A 40 -0.33 -0.53 7.10
N SER A 41 0.70 -0.93 6.35
CA SER A 41 1.83 -1.73 6.86
C SER A 41 2.70 -0.97 7.86
N ASP A 42 2.87 0.37 7.71
CA ASP A 42 3.56 1.20 8.69
C ASP A 42 2.79 1.24 10.03
N ILE A 43 1.47 1.35 9.94
CA ILE A 43 0.57 1.28 11.10
C ILE A 43 0.66 -0.11 11.76
N HIS A 44 0.71 -1.15 10.94
CA HIS A 44 0.71 -2.53 11.41
C HIS A 44 2.02 -2.89 12.11
N ILE A 45 3.18 -2.58 11.52
CA ILE A 45 4.49 -2.81 12.14
C ILE A 45 4.65 -2.02 13.44
N THR A 46 4.09 -0.81 13.51
CA THR A 46 4.13 0.02 14.71
C THR A 46 3.30 -0.59 15.86
N ARG A 47 2.14 -1.18 15.55
CA ARG A 47 1.24 -1.79 16.56
C ARG A 47 1.62 -3.21 16.96
N HIS A 48 2.15 -3.97 16.02
CA HIS A 48 2.39 -5.41 16.13
C HIS A 48 3.85 -5.75 15.79
N THR A 49 4.78 -4.97 16.33
CA THR A 49 6.22 -5.07 16.03
C THR A 49 6.75 -6.49 16.18
N SER A 50 6.47 -7.15 17.33
CA SER A 50 6.95 -8.51 17.59
C SER A 50 6.41 -9.52 16.57
N ASP A 51 5.10 -9.46 16.27
CA ASP A 51 4.48 -10.40 15.32
C ASP A 51 5.07 -10.24 13.90
N VAL A 52 5.29 -8.98 13.48
CA VAL A 52 5.89 -8.69 12.16
C VAL A 52 7.35 -9.11 12.12
N PHE A 53 8.11 -8.82 13.18
CA PHE A 53 9.52 -9.21 13.25
C PHE A 53 9.70 -10.72 13.33
N ASP A 54 8.81 -11.45 13.97
CA ASP A 54 8.82 -12.91 13.96
C ASP A 54 8.59 -13.48 12.56
N ILE A 55 7.68 -12.86 11.78
CA ILE A 55 7.52 -13.20 10.36
C ILE A 55 8.83 -12.91 9.61
N TYR A 56 9.44 -11.75 9.80
CA TYR A 56 10.69 -11.37 9.12
C TYR A 56 11.86 -12.29 9.48
N LYS A 57 11.98 -12.71 10.75
CA LYS A 57 12.97 -13.70 11.21
C LYS A 57 12.74 -15.07 10.54
N ASN A 58 11.48 -15.50 10.47
CA ASN A 58 11.11 -16.79 9.86
C ASN A 58 11.32 -16.80 8.34
N LEU A 59 11.15 -15.67 7.67
CA LEU A 59 11.41 -15.50 6.23
C LEU A 59 12.89 -15.22 5.90
N GLY A 60 13.74 -15.03 6.92
CA GLY A 60 15.17 -14.70 6.71
C GLY A 60 15.43 -13.25 6.29
N ILE A 61 14.43 -12.36 6.45
CA ILE A 61 14.56 -10.91 6.22
C ILE A 61 15.36 -10.26 7.35
N MET A 62 15.21 -10.79 8.57
CA MET A 62 15.96 -10.39 9.76
C MET A 62 16.75 -11.57 10.32
N ALA A 63 17.85 -11.27 11.04
CA ALA A 63 18.58 -12.26 11.80
C ALA A 63 17.67 -12.90 12.87
N LYS A 64 17.78 -14.21 13.07
CA LYS A 64 16.91 -14.97 14.01
C LYS A 64 17.05 -14.52 15.46
N ASP A 65 18.22 -13.99 15.82
CA ASP A 65 18.56 -13.49 17.14
C ASP A 65 18.36 -11.98 17.31
N ALA A 66 17.84 -11.30 16.28
CA ALA A 66 17.54 -9.88 16.36
C ALA A 66 16.45 -9.62 17.41
N GLY A 67 16.67 -8.62 18.28
CA GLY A 67 15.69 -8.17 19.26
C GLY A 67 14.49 -7.46 18.63
N ASP A 68 13.40 -7.38 19.38
CA ASP A 68 12.19 -6.64 18.94
C ASP A 68 12.33 -5.12 19.11
N ASP A 69 13.44 -4.67 19.66
CA ASP A 69 13.82 -3.27 19.86
C ASP A 69 14.56 -2.66 18.65
N GLN A 70 14.64 -3.40 17.53
CA GLN A 70 15.24 -2.88 16.31
C GLN A 70 14.51 -1.64 15.82
N GLU A 71 15.31 -0.63 15.46
CA GLU A 71 14.78 0.60 14.89
C GLU A 71 14.46 0.41 13.40
N VAL A 72 13.32 0.92 12.94
CA VAL A 72 12.92 0.96 11.53
C VAL A 72 12.75 2.41 11.11
N LEU A 73 13.47 2.83 10.08
CA LEU A 73 13.24 4.12 9.41
C LEU A 73 12.16 3.90 8.36
N LEU A 74 10.92 4.33 8.66
CA LEU A 74 9.72 4.00 7.88
C LEU A 74 9.63 4.78 6.55
N GLY A 75 8.68 4.34 5.71
CA GLY A 75 8.26 5.02 4.48
C GLY A 75 8.71 4.34 3.20
N HIS A 76 7.73 3.86 2.44
CA HIS A 76 7.95 3.09 1.19
C HIS A 76 7.02 3.51 0.04
N GLU A 77 6.07 4.43 0.26
CA GLU A 77 5.21 4.99 -0.78
C GLU A 77 5.67 6.40 -1.13
N TYR A 78 6.60 6.58 -2.05
CA TYR A 78 7.30 7.85 -2.18
C TYR A 78 7.41 8.44 -3.59
N ALA A 79 7.64 9.76 -3.61
CA ALA A 79 8.24 10.50 -4.70
C ALA A 79 9.51 11.17 -4.19
N ALA A 80 10.56 11.16 -4.98
CA ALA A 80 11.87 11.67 -4.60
C ALA A 80 12.56 12.41 -5.76
N GLU A 81 13.68 13.07 -5.45
CA GLU A 81 14.52 13.76 -6.43
C GLU A 81 15.94 13.22 -6.36
N ILE A 82 16.55 12.95 -7.51
CA ILE A 82 17.93 12.44 -7.61
C ILE A 82 18.93 13.50 -7.14
N ILE A 83 19.74 13.17 -6.13
CA ILE A 83 20.78 14.04 -5.58
C ILE A 83 22.16 13.61 -6.05
N ASN A 84 22.48 12.33 -5.88
CA ASN A 84 23.82 11.84 -6.24
C ASN A 84 23.80 10.34 -6.56
N TYR A 85 24.74 9.93 -7.38
CA TYR A 85 24.92 8.56 -7.80
C TYR A 85 26.08 7.90 -7.04
N GLY A 86 25.92 6.64 -6.69
CA GLY A 86 26.99 5.80 -6.17
C GLY A 86 27.89 5.24 -7.29
N PRO A 87 28.93 4.51 -6.91
CA PRO A 87 29.80 3.84 -7.90
C PRO A 87 29.00 2.84 -8.76
N ASN A 88 29.46 2.58 -9.97
CA ASN A 88 28.91 1.62 -10.92
C ASN A 88 27.46 1.90 -11.36
N THR A 89 26.97 3.11 -11.15
CA THR A 89 25.72 3.59 -11.75
C THR A 89 25.96 4.10 -13.16
N LYS A 90 24.94 4.07 -14.02
CA LYS A 90 24.99 4.61 -15.39
C LYS A 90 24.77 6.11 -15.43
N GLY A 91 23.97 6.65 -14.48
CA GLY A 91 23.62 8.06 -14.42
C GLY A 91 22.75 8.52 -15.59
N GLU A 92 21.87 7.66 -16.10
CA GLU A 92 21.03 7.96 -17.28
C GLU A 92 20.04 9.11 -17.05
N LEU A 93 19.56 9.25 -15.81
CA LEU A 93 18.68 10.37 -15.43
C LEU A 93 19.53 11.51 -14.82
N ALA A 94 19.20 12.75 -15.17
CA ALA A 94 19.91 13.91 -14.62
C ALA A 94 19.66 14.05 -13.10
N LYS A 95 20.64 14.58 -12.35
CA LYS A 95 20.41 15.06 -10.98
C LYS A 95 19.32 16.12 -11.00
N GLY A 96 18.45 16.13 -9.99
CA GLY A 96 17.25 16.96 -9.95
C GLY A 96 16.03 16.33 -10.63
N THR A 97 16.18 15.21 -11.35
CA THR A 97 15.02 14.49 -11.91
C THR A 97 14.18 13.92 -10.79
N ARG A 98 12.86 14.16 -10.84
CA ARG A 98 11.91 13.53 -9.91
C ARG A 98 11.66 12.09 -10.31
N VAL A 99 11.73 11.21 -9.31
CA VAL A 99 11.62 9.75 -9.50
C VAL A 99 10.76 9.12 -8.41
N THR A 100 10.20 7.99 -8.74
CA THR A 100 9.71 7.00 -7.78
C THR A 100 10.33 5.65 -8.15
N SER A 101 10.20 4.64 -7.31
CA SER A 101 10.64 3.27 -7.66
C SER A 101 9.91 2.24 -6.83
N VAL A 102 9.97 1.00 -7.26
CA VAL A 102 9.63 -0.14 -6.42
C VAL A 102 10.50 -0.06 -5.15
N PRO A 103 9.91 -0.07 -3.92
CA PRO A 103 10.64 0.22 -2.69
C PRO A 103 11.42 -0.99 -2.17
N ILE A 104 12.33 -1.51 -2.96
CA ILE A 104 13.30 -2.55 -2.57
C ILE A 104 14.71 -2.13 -2.94
N LEU A 105 15.69 -2.67 -2.22
CA LEU A 105 17.10 -2.58 -2.59
C LEU A 105 17.62 -3.92 -3.09
N LEU A 106 17.83 -4.04 -4.39
CA LEU A 106 18.43 -5.22 -5.04
C LEU A 106 19.84 -5.47 -4.49
N SER A 107 20.59 -4.38 -4.24
CA SER A 107 21.90 -4.36 -3.61
C SER A 107 21.91 -4.91 -2.16
N ALA A 108 20.74 -4.96 -1.52
CA ALA A 108 20.53 -5.57 -0.20
C ALA A 108 19.67 -6.86 -0.30
N GLY A 109 19.78 -7.60 -1.39
CA GLY A 109 19.07 -8.87 -1.60
C GLY A 109 17.56 -8.74 -1.78
N GLY A 110 17.06 -7.57 -2.18
CA GLY A 110 15.64 -7.29 -2.35
C GLY A 110 14.93 -6.87 -1.07
N ALA A 111 15.66 -6.46 -0.04
CA ALA A 111 15.09 -5.97 1.21
C ALA A 111 14.26 -4.70 0.98
N GLY A 112 13.11 -4.61 1.69
CA GLY A 112 12.17 -3.50 1.54
C GLY A 112 12.68 -2.19 2.16
N VAL A 113 12.69 -1.13 1.36
CA VAL A 113 12.94 0.25 1.81
C VAL A 113 11.82 0.67 2.75
N GLY A 114 12.18 1.26 3.90
CA GLY A 114 11.18 1.81 4.83
C GLY A 114 10.38 0.79 5.63
N VAL A 115 10.74 -0.50 5.56
CA VAL A 115 10.11 -1.57 6.36
C VAL A 115 11.13 -2.53 6.96
N THR A 116 12.37 -2.53 6.46
CA THR A 116 13.44 -3.42 6.95
C THR A 116 14.36 -2.65 7.89
N PRO A 117 14.64 -3.15 9.11
CA PRO A 117 15.63 -2.56 10.00
C PRO A 117 16.99 -2.39 9.32
N GLY A 118 17.65 -1.24 9.58
CA GLY A 118 18.95 -0.92 8.99
C GLY A 118 18.92 -0.30 7.60
N LEU A 119 17.75 -0.22 6.95
CA LEU A 119 17.56 0.52 5.70
C LEU A 119 16.89 1.87 5.96
N TYR A 120 17.24 2.86 5.15
CA TYR A 120 16.64 4.18 5.20
C TYR A 120 15.29 4.17 4.48
N GLY A 121 14.26 4.72 5.13
CA GLY A 121 12.93 4.90 4.53
C GLY A 121 12.65 6.35 4.14
N ALA A 122 11.60 6.56 3.38
CA ALA A 122 11.28 7.86 2.79
C ALA A 122 10.61 8.86 3.77
N TYR A 123 10.39 8.49 5.05
CA TYR A 123 10.09 9.46 6.11
C TYR A 123 11.35 10.21 6.59
N SER A 124 12.45 10.00 5.90
CA SER A 124 13.71 10.76 6.05
C SER A 124 13.81 11.85 4.98
N GLU A 125 14.60 12.88 5.23
CA GLU A 125 14.87 13.92 4.22
C GLU A 125 15.62 13.35 3.00
N TYR A 126 16.51 12.38 3.21
CA TYR A 126 17.22 11.63 2.16
C TYR A 126 17.21 10.14 2.45
N PHE A 127 17.26 9.34 1.40
CA PHE A 127 17.36 7.88 1.50
C PHE A 127 18.02 7.28 0.24
N ILE A 128 18.20 5.97 0.24
CA ILE A 128 18.87 5.25 -0.83
C ILE A 128 17.86 4.43 -1.61
N VAL A 129 18.01 4.43 -2.93
CA VAL A 129 17.29 3.57 -3.88
C VAL A 129 18.26 2.97 -4.89
N ASP A 130 17.87 1.92 -5.60
CA ASP A 130 18.69 1.36 -6.69
C ASP A 130 18.35 2.01 -8.03
N GLU A 131 19.40 2.37 -8.79
CA GLU A 131 19.27 2.99 -10.12
C GLU A 131 18.40 2.16 -11.07
N ALA A 132 18.54 0.83 -11.01
CA ALA A 132 17.85 -0.10 -11.92
C ALA A 132 16.33 -0.09 -11.79
N LEU A 133 15.78 0.43 -10.67
CA LEU A 133 14.35 0.47 -10.40
C LEU A 133 13.75 1.88 -10.53
N LEU A 134 14.57 2.88 -10.87
CA LEU A 134 14.09 4.26 -10.97
C LEU A 134 13.07 4.42 -12.10
N LEU A 135 11.98 5.06 -11.78
CA LEU A 135 10.95 5.47 -12.72
C LEU A 135 10.81 6.99 -12.68
N PRO A 136 11.11 7.71 -13.77
CA PRO A 136 10.98 9.15 -13.80
C PRO A 136 9.52 9.58 -13.70
N ILE A 137 9.25 10.58 -12.86
CA ILE A 137 7.92 11.15 -12.68
C ILE A 137 7.72 12.22 -13.76
N PRO A 138 6.66 12.15 -14.60
CA PRO A 138 6.33 13.19 -15.56
C PRO A 138 6.15 14.56 -14.88
N ASP A 139 6.59 15.64 -15.54
CA ASP A 139 6.57 16.99 -14.95
C ASP A 139 5.17 17.44 -14.51
N ALA A 140 4.13 17.03 -15.22
CA ALA A 140 2.74 17.34 -14.89
C ALA A 140 2.19 16.59 -13.66
N VAL A 141 2.88 15.55 -13.17
CA VAL A 141 2.45 14.75 -12.03
C VAL A 141 3.03 15.35 -10.75
N PRO A 142 2.21 15.82 -9.79
CA PRO A 142 2.69 16.27 -8.50
C PRO A 142 3.36 15.15 -7.70
N SER A 143 4.29 15.49 -6.82
CA SER A 143 5.03 14.49 -6.00
C SER A 143 4.10 13.69 -5.09
N GLU A 144 3.09 14.32 -4.50
CA GLU A 144 2.09 13.62 -3.69
C GLU A 144 1.24 12.63 -4.50
N ALA A 145 1.01 12.91 -5.78
CA ALA A 145 0.34 11.97 -6.69
C ALA A 145 1.23 10.76 -7.00
N ALA A 146 2.51 11.02 -7.29
CA ALA A 146 3.48 9.97 -7.58
C ALA A 146 3.72 9.07 -6.36
N ALA A 147 3.64 9.57 -5.14
CA ALA A 147 3.71 8.77 -3.92
C ALA A 147 2.55 7.75 -3.80
N ILE A 148 1.40 8.01 -4.44
CA ILE A 148 0.25 7.09 -4.45
C ILE A 148 0.43 5.95 -5.48
N THR A 149 1.47 5.98 -6.30
CA THR A 149 1.75 4.90 -7.28
C THR A 149 1.86 3.53 -6.61
N GLU A 150 2.50 3.46 -5.45
CA GLU A 150 2.74 2.22 -4.72
C GLU A 150 1.42 1.51 -4.33
N PRO A 151 0.50 2.11 -3.56
CA PRO A 151 -0.75 1.44 -3.21
C PRO A 151 -1.65 1.15 -4.42
N LEU A 152 -1.57 1.93 -5.50
CA LEU A 152 -2.29 1.63 -6.74
C LEU A 152 -1.74 0.39 -7.42
N ALA A 153 -0.43 0.17 -7.39
CA ALA A 153 0.20 -1.04 -7.92
C ALA A 153 -0.21 -2.29 -7.13
N VAL A 154 -0.35 -2.18 -5.80
CA VAL A 154 -0.87 -3.29 -4.96
C VAL A 154 -2.29 -3.68 -5.38
N GLY A 155 -3.18 -2.69 -5.56
CA GLY A 155 -4.55 -2.95 -6.01
C GLY A 155 -4.61 -3.54 -7.42
N LEU A 156 -3.80 -3.03 -8.35
CA LEU A 156 -3.69 -3.55 -9.71
C LEU A 156 -3.20 -5.00 -9.73
N HIS A 157 -2.16 -5.31 -8.92
CA HIS A 157 -1.64 -6.67 -8.81
C HIS A 157 -2.70 -7.64 -8.28
N ALA A 158 -3.45 -7.27 -7.26
CA ALA A 158 -4.54 -8.09 -6.74
C ALA A 158 -5.57 -8.43 -7.83
N VAL A 159 -5.94 -7.44 -8.65
CA VAL A 159 -6.89 -7.64 -9.77
C VAL A 159 -6.29 -8.54 -10.85
N ASN A 160 -5.01 -8.34 -11.22
CA ASN A 160 -4.33 -9.20 -12.18
C ASN A 160 -4.21 -10.65 -11.67
N ARG A 161 -3.94 -10.83 -10.38
CA ARG A 161 -3.92 -12.16 -9.74
C ARG A 161 -5.26 -12.89 -9.79
N ALA A 162 -6.36 -12.16 -9.79
CA ALA A 162 -7.69 -12.74 -9.84
C ALA A 162 -7.99 -13.46 -11.15
N GLN A 163 -7.40 -13.02 -12.27
CA GLN A 163 -7.67 -13.58 -13.61
C GLN A 163 -9.18 -13.78 -13.80
N MET A 164 -9.95 -12.71 -13.66
CA MET A 164 -11.39 -12.72 -13.79
C MET A 164 -11.85 -12.19 -15.15
N ASP A 165 -13.03 -12.61 -15.57
CA ASP A 165 -13.66 -12.10 -16.78
C ASP A 165 -14.44 -10.81 -16.49
N ASN A 166 -14.65 -9.97 -17.52
CA ASN A 166 -15.36 -8.69 -17.36
C ASN A 166 -16.83 -8.85 -16.94
N ASP A 167 -17.43 -10.03 -17.16
CA ASP A 167 -18.80 -10.37 -16.79
C ASP A 167 -18.89 -11.02 -15.39
N ASP A 168 -17.76 -11.35 -14.76
CA ASP A 168 -17.74 -11.79 -13.37
C ASP A 168 -18.09 -10.62 -12.44
N VAL A 169 -18.59 -10.95 -11.25
CA VAL A 169 -18.96 -9.94 -10.25
C VAL A 169 -17.86 -9.81 -9.20
N ALA A 170 -17.28 -8.62 -9.08
CA ALA A 170 -16.31 -8.31 -8.05
C ALA A 170 -16.98 -7.77 -6.78
N ILE A 171 -16.55 -8.27 -5.61
CA ILE A 171 -16.82 -7.67 -4.30
C ILE A 171 -15.49 -7.16 -3.78
N VAL A 172 -15.38 -5.86 -3.50
CA VAL A 172 -14.20 -5.29 -2.85
C VAL A 172 -14.55 -4.96 -1.41
N VAL A 173 -13.95 -5.67 -0.49
CA VAL A 173 -14.19 -5.60 0.96
C VAL A 173 -13.19 -4.66 1.61
N GLY A 174 -13.69 -3.56 2.16
CA GLY A 174 -12.89 -2.46 2.69
C GLY A 174 -12.57 -1.41 1.62
N CYS A 175 -13.06 -0.18 1.81
CA CYS A 175 -12.84 0.97 0.93
C CYS A 175 -11.71 1.89 1.44
N GLY A 176 -10.65 1.29 1.98
CA GLY A 176 -9.37 1.94 2.26
C GLY A 176 -8.53 2.11 1.00
N PRO A 177 -7.25 2.54 1.13
CA PRO A 177 -6.38 2.81 -0.02
C PRO A 177 -6.29 1.64 -1.01
N ILE A 178 -6.11 0.42 -0.51
CA ILE A 178 -5.96 -0.77 -1.35
C ILE A 178 -7.29 -1.17 -2.01
N GLY A 179 -8.41 -1.10 -1.27
CA GLY A 179 -9.72 -1.38 -1.86
C GLY A 179 -10.10 -0.38 -2.95
N LEU A 180 -9.86 0.91 -2.75
CA LEU A 180 -10.07 1.92 -3.80
C LEU A 180 -9.15 1.70 -5.00
N ALA A 181 -7.90 1.30 -4.77
CA ALA A 181 -6.97 0.94 -5.84
C ALA A 181 -7.47 -0.27 -6.65
N ALA A 182 -7.99 -1.31 -5.97
CA ALA A 182 -8.59 -2.47 -6.62
C ALA A 182 -9.85 -2.09 -7.42
N ILE A 183 -10.75 -1.26 -6.86
CA ILE A 183 -11.93 -0.75 -7.57
C ILE A 183 -11.53 0.00 -8.85
N ALA A 184 -10.53 0.90 -8.76
CA ALA A 184 -10.03 1.63 -9.92
C ALA A 184 -9.43 0.69 -10.99
N ALA A 185 -8.66 -0.30 -10.57
CA ALA A 185 -8.07 -1.29 -11.48
C ALA A 185 -9.15 -2.15 -12.17
N LEU A 186 -10.15 -2.63 -11.44
CA LEU A 186 -11.30 -3.36 -11.99
C LEU A 186 -12.05 -2.54 -13.03
N LYS A 187 -12.34 -1.27 -12.72
CA LYS A 187 -12.97 -0.34 -13.66
C LYS A 187 -12.14 -0.16 -14.93
N LEU A 188 -10.82 0.06 -14.78
CA LEU A 188 -9.91 0.25 -15.93
C LEU A 188 -9.79 -1.00 -16.80
N GLN A 189 -9.95 -2.19 -16.22
CA GLN A 189 -10.01 -3.46 -16.96
C GLN A 189 -11.38 -3.72 -17.58
N GLY A 190 -12.40 -2.92 -17.29
CA GLY A 190 -13.72 -3.01 -17.90
C GLY A 190 -14.66 -4.01 -17.22
N VAL A 191 -14.41 -4.36 -15.96
CA VAL A 191 -15.32 -5.19 -15.14
C VAL A 191 -16.65 -4.47 -14.97
N LYS A 192 -17.76 -5.15 -15.26
CA LYS A 192 -19.10 -4.55 -15.34
C LYS A 192 -19.79 -4.39 -14.00
N HIS A 193 -19.54 -5.31 -13.07
CA HIS A 193 -20.19 -5.34 -11.76
C HIS A 193 -19.13 -5.30 -10.67
N ILE A 194 -19.02 -4.16 -10.00
CA ILE A 194 -18.05 -3.90 -8.93
C ILE A 194 -18.82 -3.43 -7.69
N ILE A 195 -18.96 -4.32 -6.72
CA ILE A 195 -19.61 -4.04 -5.43
C ILE A 195 -18.54 -3.63 -4.44
N ALA A 196 -18.61 -2.40 -3.93
CA ALA A 196 -17.80 -1.95 -2.81
C ALA A 196 -18.53 -2.25 -1.50
N SER A 197 -17.84 -2.88 -0.54
CA SER A 197 -18.40 -3.23 0.77
C SER A 197 -17.59 -2.61 1.89
N ASP A 198 -18.19 -1.71 2.66
CA ASP A 198 -17.55 -1.07 3.82
C ASP A 198 -18.62 -0.68 4.86
N PRO A 199 -18.38 -0.85 6.17
CA PRO A 199 -19.36 -0.46 7.20
C PRO A 199 -19.51 1.05 7.36
N GLN A 200 -18.60 1.87 6.81
CA GLN A 200 -18.62 3.33 6.93
C GLN A 200 -19.31 3.96 5.72
N GLU A 201 -20.53 4.49 5.91
CA GLU A 201 -21.28 5.18 4.85
C GLU A 201 -20.50 6.35 4.21
N SER A 202 -19.58 6.97 4.95
CA SER A 202 -18.71 8.04 4.43
C SER A 202 -17.81 7.57 3.26
N LYS A 203 -17.58 6.26 3.13
CA LYS A 203 -16.78 5.67 2.04
C LYS A 203 -17.57 5.46 0.74
N LYS A 204 -18.90 5.52 0.79
CA LYS A 204 -19.78 5.25 -0.36
C LYS A 204 -19.46 6.14 -1.55
N GLN A 205 -19.44 7.44 -1.34
CA GLN A 205 -19.26 8.40 -2.42
C GLN A 205 -17.93 8.18 -3.16
N ILE A 206 -16.85 8.03 -2.42
CA ILE A 206 -15.54 7.83 -3.02
C ILE A 206 -15.42 6.47 -3.72
N ALA A 207 -15.99 5.40 -3.18
CA ALA A 207 -16.00 4.09 -3.82
C ALA A 207 -16.70 4.14 -5.20
N LEU A 208 -17.87 4.81 -5.29
CA LEU A 208 -18.58 5.00 -6.56
C LEU A 208 -17.77 5.85 -7.56
N GLU A 209 -17.12 6.91 -7.09
CA GLU A 209 -16.27 7.76 -7.93
C GLU A 209 -15.04 7.01 -8.46
N PHE A 210 -14.49 6.07 -7.71
CA PHE A 210 -13.40 5.22 -8.15
C PHE A 210 -13.84 4.13 -9.12
N GLY A 211 -15.13 3.84 -9.20
CA GLY A 211 -15.68 2.97 -10.23
C GLY A 211 -16.52 1.82 -9.73
N ALA A 212 -16.81 1.73 -8.43
CA ALA A 212 -17.80 0.79 -7.95
C ALA A 212 -19.15 1.08 -8.61
N THR A 213 -19.84 0.03 -9.04
CA THR A 213 -21.17 0.13 -9.62
C THR A 213 -22.24 0.09 -8.56
N GLU A 214 -21.91 -0.47 -7.39
CA GLU A 214 -22.78 -0.57 -6.24
C GLU A 214 -21.99 -0.46 -4.93
N TYR A 215 -22.62 0.04 -3.89
CA TYR A 215 -22.05 0.09 -2.54
C TYR A 215 -22.99 -0.61 -1.57
N VAL A 216 -22.45 -1.52 -0.77
CA VAL A 216 -23.18 -2.27 0.25
C VAL A 216 -22.56 -2.01 1.61
N ASN A 217 -23.40 -1.65 2.58
CA ASN A 217 -22.99 -1.62 3.98
C ASN A 217 -23.23 -3.02 4.58
N PRO A 218 -22.17 -3.79 4.92
CA PRO A 218 -22.29 -5.18 5.36
C PRO A 218 -22.92 -5.34 6.75
N THR A 219 -23.23 -4.23 7.43
CA THR A 219 -23.98 -4.25 8.71
C THR A 219 -25.48 -4.22 8.50
N ALA A 220 -25.95 -3.84 7.30
CA ALA A 220 -27.36 -3.69 6.94
C ALA A 220 -27.78 -4.71 5.87
N ASP A 221 -26.93 -4.96 4.90
CA ASP A 221 -27.24 -5.78 3.71
C ASP A 221 -26.17 -6.86 3.49
N ASP A 222 -26.49 -7.84 2.63
CA ASP A 222 -25.60 -8.96 2.31
C ASP A 222 -24.98 -8.76 0.90
N GLU A 223 -23.72 -8.30 0.86
CA GLU A 223 -22.98 -8.07 -0.38
C GLU A 223 -22.71 -9.37 -1.16
N VAL A 224 -22.63 -10.54 -0.49
CA VAL A 224 -22.43 -11.83 -1.14
C VAL A 224 -23.71 -12.29 -1.82
N ALA A 225 -24.87 -12.11 -1.17
CA ALA A 225 -26.17 -12.38 -1.76
C ALA A 225 -26.45 -11.46 -2.96
N THR A 226 -26.10 -10.17 -2.82
CA THR A 226 -26.20 -9.18 -3.92
C THR A 226 -25.34 -9.61 -5.12
N ALA A 227 -24.09 -9.98 -4.88
CA ALA A 227 -23.18 -10.44 -5.94
C ALA A 227 -23.67 -11.74 -6.59
N ALA A 228 -24.16 -12.70 -5.82
CA ALA A 228 -24.69 -13.96 -6.35
C ALA A 228 -25.92 -13.76 -7.24
N ALA A 229 -26.79 -12.80 -6.88
CA ALA A 229 -27.95 -12.46 -7.71
C ALA A 229 -27.55 -11.81 -9.05
N LEU A 230 -26.50 -10.97 -9.05
CA LEU A 230 -25.98 -10.33 -10.26
C LEU A 230 -25.18 -11.30 -11.15
N ALA A 231 -24.44 -12.22 -10.56
CA ALA A 231 -23.52 -13.10 -11.28
C ALA A 231 -24.25 -14.09 -12.22
N GLY A 232 -25.44 -14.58 -11.84
CA GLY A 232 -26.12 -15.60 -12.62
C GLY A 232 -25.25 -16.86 -12.77
N SER A 233 -24.72 -17.09 -13.98
CA SER A 233 -23.77 -18.19 -14.26
C SER A 233 -22.31 -17.79 -14.19
N ASN A 234 -22.00 -16.50 -14.04
CA ASN A 234 -20.65 -15.97 -13.92
C ASN A 234 -20.10 -16.17 -12.50
N LYS A 235 -18.81 -15.94 -12.31
CA LYS A 235 -18.16 -16.12 -11.01
C LYS A 235 -18.35 -14.91 -10.11
N VAL A 236 -18.27 -15.14 -8.81
CA VAL A 236 -18.09 -14.11 -7.81
C VAL A 236 -16.61 -14.10 -7.40
N VAL A 237 -15.99 -12.93 -7.43
CA VAL A 237 -14.59 -12.73 -7.04
C VAL A 237 -14.55 -11.72 -5.88
N ILE A 238 -14.05 -12.14 -4.73
CA ILE A 238 -14.03 -11.35 -3.49
C ILE A 238 -12.60 -10.87 -3.26
N PHE A 239 -12.40 -9.56 -3.19
CA PHE A 239 -11.12 -8.93 -2.84
C PHE A 239 -11.16 -8.53 -1.36
N GLU A 240 -10.51 -9.30 -0.50
CA GLU A 240 -10.40 -8.98 0.93
C GLU A 240 -9.27 -7.96 1.12
N CYS A 241 -9.64 -6.68 1.26
CA CYS A 241 -8.74 -5.54 1.41
C CYS A 241 -8.83 -4.88 2.81
N ALA A 242 -9.63 -5.45 3.71
CA ALA A 242 -9.84 -4.87 5.05
C ALA A 242 -8.81 -5.36 6.08
N GLY A 243 -8.19 -6.53 5.86
CA GLY A 243 -7.22 -7.13 6.77
C GLY A 243 -7.82 -7.53 8.14
N VAL A 244 -9.13 -7.72 8.20
CA VAL A 244 -9.83 -8.09 9.44
C VAL A 244 -9.94 -9.61 9.52
N SER A 245 -9.20 -10.22 10.43
CA SER A 245 -9.00 -11.67 10.52
C SER A 245 -10.28 -12.51 10.44
N ARG A 246 -11.36 -12.09 11.10
CA ARG A 246 -12.63 -12.82 11.09
C ARG A 246 -13.29 -12.87 9.71
N LEU A 247 -13.05 -11.88 8.84
CA LEU A 247 -13.73 -11.76 7.54
C LEU A 247 -13.33 -12.87 6.58
N LEU A 248 -12.07 -13.31 6.61
CA LEU A 248 -11.65 -14.40 5.72
C LEU A 248 -12.44 -15.68 5.94
N ASN A 249 -12.64 -16.09 7.22
CA ASN A 249 -13.48 -17.27 7.51
C ASN A 249 -14.95 -17.03 7.16
N ASP A 250 -15.47 -15.82 7.39
CA ASP A 250 -16.84 -15.45 7.04
C ASP A 250 -17.07 -15.56 5.51
N TYR A 251 -16.17 -15.02 4.71
CA TYR A 251 -16.26 -15.16 3.24
C TYR A 251 -16.11 -16.60 2.76
N ILE A 252 -15.25 -17.41 3.38
CA ILE A 252 -15.19 -18.85 3.08
C ILE A 252 -16.54 -19.52 3.35
N LEU A 253 -17.24 -19.13 4.42
CA LEU A 253 -18.57 -19.69 4.75
C LEU A 253 -19.66 -19.21 3.81
N ARG A 254 -19.65 -17.94 3.39
CA ARG A 254 -20.75 -17.30 2.63
C ARG A 254 -20.55 -17.35 1.11
N ALA A 255 -19.31 -17.38 0.63
CA ALA A 255 -19.02 -17.36 -0.82
C ALA A 255 -19.76 -18.48 -1.57
N PRO A 256 -20.29 -18.23 -2.77
CA PRO A 256 -20.88 -19.26 -3.61
C PRO A 256 -19.82 -20.27 -4.07
N ALA A 257 -20.27 -21.44 -4.56
CA ALA A 257 -19.35 -22.44 -5.10
C ALA A 257 -18.53 -21.87 -6.27
N LYS A 258 -17.26 -22.26 -6.34
CA LYS A 258 -16.27 -21.84 -7.35
C LYS A 258 -15.91 -20.34 -7.33
N ALA A 259 -16.28 -19.62 -6.25
CA ALA A 259 -15.83 -18.25 -6.06
C ALA A 259 -14.31 -18.19 -5.84
N LYS A 260 -13.72 -17.06 -6.23
CA LYS A 260 -12.33 -16.73 -5.89
C LYS A 260 -12.31 -15.74 -4.73
N ILE A 261 -11.39 -15.91 -3.80
CA ILE A 261 -11.13 -14.98 -2.70
C ILE A 261 -9.68 -14.53 -2.81
N ILE A 262 -9.48 -13.27 -3.15
CA ILE A 262 -8.18 -12.62 -3.28
C ILE A 262 -7.87 -11.94 -1.94
N VAL A 263 -6.87 -12.45 -1.23
CA VAL A 263 -6.50 -11.96 0.10
C VAL A 263 -5.34 -10.99 -0.04
N THR A 264 -5.60 -9.70 0.16
CA THR A 264 -4.58 -8.63 0.17
C THR A 264 -4.29 -8.15 1.59
N GLY A 265 -5.21 -8.38 2.52
CA GLY A 265 -5.01 -8.05 3.92
C GLY A 265 -3.90 -8.89 4.56
N VAL A 266 -3.03 -8.25 5.34
CA VAL A 266 -1.96 -8.96 6.06
C VAL A 266 -2.50 -9.40 7.43
N HIS A 267 -2.56 -10.72 7.63
CA HIS A 267 -3.02 -11.35 8.88
C HIS A 267 -1.81 -11.88 9.63
N THR A 268 -1.34 -11.18 10.67
CA THR A 268 -0.17 -11.61 11.47
C THR A 268 -0.50 -12.63 12.54
N ALA A 269 -1.74 -12.64 13.03
CA ALA A 269 -2.19 -13.62 14.01
C ALA A 269 -2.72 -14.90 13.35
N PRO A 270 -2.55 -16.09 13.97
CA PRO A 270 -3.16 -17.33 13.48
C PRO A 270 -4.67 -17.22 13.37
N LEU A 271 -5.22 -17.73 12.26
CA LEU A 271 -6.65 -17.76 11.99
C LEU A 271 -7.21 -19.17 12.18
N ASN A 272 -8.37 -19.26 12.82
CA ASN A 272 -9.14 -20.50 12.85
C ASN A 272 -10.09 -20.52 11.64
N VAL A 273 -9.74 -21.31 10.62
CA VAL A 273 -10.49 -21.42 9.37
C VAL A 273 -11.00 -22.84 9.18
N ASN A 274 -12.29 -23.00 8.87
CA ASN A 274 -12.83 -24.29 8.52
C ASN A 274 -12.76 -24.51 6.99
N PHE A 275 -11.68 -25.11 6.53
CA PHE A 275 -11.44 -25.39 5.12
C PHE A 275 -12.39 -26.43 4.51
N ALA A 276 -13.18 -27.17 5.28
CA ALA A 276 -14.18 -28.08 4.73
C ALA A 276 -15.17 -27.36 3.79
N TYR A 277 -15.56 -26.13 4.17
CA TYR A 277 -16.44 -25.31 3.32
C TYR A 277 -15.77 -24.89 1.99
N ALA A 278 -14.49 -24.51 2.06
CA ALA A 278 -13.74 -24.17 0.84
C ALA A 278 -13.59 -25.38 -0.07
N THR A 279 -13.31 -26.58 0.49
CA THR A 279 -13.17 -27.83 -0.26
C THR A 279 -14.46 -28.21 -0.94
N VAL A 280 -15.60 -28.23 -0.22
CA VAL A 280 -16.90 -28.63 -0.76
C VAL A 280 -17.38 -27.68 -1.84
N LYS A 281 -17.04 -26.41 -1.73
CA LYS A 281 -17.41 -25.36 -2.71
C LYS A 281 -16.39 -25.18 -3.82
N GLU A 282 -15.26 -25.87 -3.79
CA GLU A 282 -14.15 -25.70 -4.74
C GLU A 282 -13.72 -24.21 -4.84
N LEU A 283 -13.51 -23.53 -3.68
CA LEU A 283 -13.08 -22.14 -3.66
C LEU A 283 -11.60 -22.01 -4.00
N ASP A 284 -11.26 -20.98 -4.76
CA ASP A 284 -9.88 -20.54 -4.97
C ASP A 284 -9.51 -19.47 -3.90
N LEU A 285 -8.54 -19.78 -3.04
CA LEU A 285 -7.93 -18.79 -2.16
C LEU A 285 -6.59 -18.36 -2.74
N ILE A 286 -6.49 -17.09 -3.10
CA ILE A 286 -5.31 -16.50 -3.77
C ILE A 286 -4.78 -15.38 -2.90
N PHE A 287 -3.56 -15.56 -2.37
CA PHE A 287 -2.89 -14.50 -1.61
C PHE A 287 -2.16 -13.57 -2.59
N SER A 288 -2.33 -12.28 -2.40
CA SER A 288 -1.71 -11.23 -3.19
C SER A 288 -0.84 -10.36 -2.30
N TYR A 289 0.44 -10.24 -2.65
CA TYR A 289 1.40 -9.44 -1.92
C TYR A 289 2.31 -8.73 -2.91
N TYR A 290 2.56 -7.44 -2.69
CA TYR A 290 3.44 -6.67 -3.54
C TYR A 290 2.89 -6.48 -4.98
N TYR A 291 3.76 -6.34 -5.98
CA TYR A 291 3.40 -6.15 -7.41
C TYR A 291 4.64 -6.37 -8.30
N GLN A 292 4.42 -6.43 -9.62
CA GLN A 292 5.50 -6.47 -10.60
C GLN A 292 5.94 -5.03 -10.98
N PRO A 293 7.21 -4.82 -11.39
CA PRO A 293 7.68 -3.49 -11.82
C PRO A 293 6.82 -2.88 -12.93
N GLU A 294 6.29 -3.68 -13.84
CA GLU A 294 5.41 -3.25 -14.93
C GLU A 294 4.07 -2.72 -14.41
N GLU A 295 3.53 -3.32 -13.35
CA GLU A 295 2.30 -2.87 -12.69
C GLU A 295 2.51 -1.55 -11.94
N PHE A 296 3.71 -1.36 -11.38
CA PHE A 296 4.09 -0.11 -10.76
C PHE A 296 4.18 1.02 -11.81
N ALA A 297 4.86 0.77 -12.94
CA ALA A 297 4.95 1.71 -14.04
C ALA A 297 3.56 2.04 -14.63
N GLN A 298 2.71 1.03 -14.82
CA GLN A 298 1.33 1.22 -15.30
C GLN A 298 0.49 2.07 -14.33
N SER A 299 0.72 1.93 -13.03
CA SER A 299 0.01 2.72 -12.01
C SER A 299 0.40 4.19 -12.07
N LEU A 300 1.69 4.51 -12.27
CA LEU A 300 2.14 5.90 -12.50
C LEU A 300 1.57 6.47 -13.80
N GLU A 301 1.52 5.69 -14.87
CA GLU A 301 0.93 6.10 -16.14
C GLU A 301 -0.57 6.38 -16.00
N ASN A 302 -1.30 5.57 -15.24
CA ASN A 302 -2.73 5.79 -14.97
C ASN A 302 -2.98 7.09 -14.19
N ILE A 303 -2.07 7.46 -13.28
CA ILE A 303 -2.10 8.78 -12.61
C ILE A 303 -1.82 9.88 -13.63
N ALA A 304 -0.74 9.75 -14.40
CA ALA A 304 -0.28 10.78 -15.35
C ALA A 304 -1.30 11.06 -16.45
N SER A 305 -2.01 10.03 -16.91
CA SER A 305 -3.07 10.14 -17.93
C SER A 305 -4.42 10.58 -17.38
N GLY A 306 -4.54 10.86 -16.07
CA GLY A 306 -5.79 11.31 -15.45
C GLY A 306 -6.87 10.23 -15.34
N LYS A 307 -6.52 8.94 -15.52
CA LYS A 307 -7.46 7.83 -15.39
C LYS A 307 -7.86 7.55 -13.94
N ILE A 308 -7.08 8.03 -12.98
CA ILE A 308 -7.31 7.86 -11.54
C ILE A 308 -7.42 9.24 -10.87
N ALA A 309 -8.51 9.44 -10.15
CA ALA A 309 -8.77 10.65 -9.36
C ALA A 309 -7.96 10.60 -8.03
N TRP A 310 -6.63 10.54 -8.12
CA TRP A 310 -5.73 10.40 -6.99
C TRP A 310 -5.91 11.48 -5.91
N GLN A 311 -6.33 12.70 -6.31
CA GLN A 311 -6.59 13.82 -5.39
C GLN A 311 -7.56 13.42 -4.28
N LYS A 312 -8.56 12.60 -4.61
CA LYS A 312 -9.56 12.12 -3.65
C LYS A 312 -9.02 11.08 -2.67
N MET A 313 -7.92 10.41 -3.02
CA MET A 313 -7.22 9.54 -2.06
C MET A 313 -6.45 10.35 -1.02
N ARG A 314 -5.87 11.49 -1.40
CA ARG A 314 -5.11 12.33 -0.49
C ARG A 314 -6.04 13.12 0.42
N THR A 315 -6.25 12.63 1.62
CA THR A 315 -7.16 13.23 2.61
C THR A 315 -6.44 13.96 3.75
N GLY A 316 -5.12 13.90 3.79
CA GLY A 316 -4.32 14.59 4.79
C GLY A 316 -2.89 14.82 4.33
N LYS A 317 -2.23 15.78 4.95
CA LYS A 317 -0.80 16.04 4.84
C LYS A 317 -0.23 16.39 6.20
N VAL A 318 1.03 16.07 6.43
CA VAL A 318 1.71 16.27 7.70
C VAL A 318 3.18 16.58 7.49
N GLY A 319 3.75 17.44 8.34
CA GLY A 319 5.19 17.66 8.41
C GLY A 319 5.91 16.54 9.17
N ILE A 320 7.23 16.50 9.06
CA ILE A 320 8.04 15.43 9.66
C ILE A 320 7.87 15.32 11.18
N ASP A 321 7.69 16.42 11.87
CA ASP A 321 7.52 16.51 13.33
C ASP A 321 6.11 16.15 13.81
N GLY A 322 5.09 16.19 12.92
CA GLY A 322 3.71 15.83 13.23
C GLY A 322 3.37 14.36 12.96
N VAL A 323 4.32 13.52 12.49
CA VAL A 323 4.03 12.15 12.03
C VAL A 323 3.45 11.28 13.15
N GLN A 324 3.91 11.38 14.40
CA GLN A 324 3.34 10.63 15.53
C GLN A 324 1.85 10.97 15.71
N GLY A 325 1.47 12.24 15.64
CA GLY A 325 0.05 12.67 15.73
C GLY A 325 -0.80 12.14 14.58
N ALA A 326 -0.24 12.03 13.37
CA ALA A 326 -0.92 11.40 12.24
C ALA A 326 -1.17 9.90 12.49
N PHE A 327 -0.19 9.16 13.03
CA PHE A 327 -0.36 7.77 13.43
C PHE A 327 -1.39 7.62 14.55
N ASP A 328 -1.37 8.48 15.58
CA ASP A 328 -2.35 8.46 16.66
C ASP A 328 -3.79 8.68 16.14
N THR A 329 -3.93 9.45 15.06
CA THR A 329 -5.19 9.64 14.37
C THR A 329 -5.60 8.38 13.61
N LEU A 330 -4.67 7.78 12.84
CA LEU A 330 -4.93 6.55 12.08
C LEU A 330 -5.14 5.31 12.96
N PHE A 331 -4.67 5.34 14.20
CA PHE A 331 -4.95 4.29 15.18
C PHE A 331 -6.41 4.26 15.68
N LYS A 332 -7.18 5.28 15.42
CA LYS A 332 -8.59 5.42 15.83
C LYS A 332 -9.49 5.35 14.59
N PRO A 333 -10.78 5.07 14.72
CA PRO A 333 -11.72 5.25 13.63
C PRO A 333 -11.64 6.67 13.07
N ASN A 334 -11.45 6.79 11.76
CA ASN A 334 -11.25 8.05 11.07
C ASN A 334 -11.69 7.93 9.61
N ASP A 335 -11.81 9.08 8.90
CA ASP A 335 -12.20 9.14 7.50
C ASP A 335 -11.02 9.27 6.53
N HIS A 336 -9.78 9.29 7.04
CA HIS A 336 -8.62 9.38 6.17
C HIS A 336 -8.48 8.15 5.27
N ILE A 337 -8.02 8.40 4.04
CA ILE A 337 -7.68 7.36 3.08
C ILE A 337 -6.16 7.32 2.94
N LYS A 338 -5.55 8.44 2.55
CA LYS A 338 -4.10 8.56 2.45
C LYS A 338 -3.65 9.89 3.07
N ILE A 339 -2.72 9.80 4.01
CA ILE A 339 -1.99 10.95 4.55
C ILE A 339 -0.61 10.96 3.90
N ILE A 340 -0.21 12.13 3.40
CA ILE A 340 1.11 12.34 2.79
C ILE A 340 2.00 13.08 3.78
N ILE A 341 3.15 12.53 4.06
CA ILE A 341 4.24 13.16 4.80
C ILE A 341 5.04 14.02 3.82
N GLU A 342 5.30 15.26 4.21
CA GLU A 342 6.19 16.20 3.52
C GLU A 342 7.47 16.36 4.39
N PRO A 343 8.56 15.60 4.14
CA PRO A 343 9.70 15.56 5.08
C PRO A 343 10.43 16.89 5.30
N TRP A 344 10.27 17.82 4.37
CA TRP A 344 10.87 19.17 4.41
C TRP A 344 9.98 20.22 5.07
N ARG A 345 8.82 19.83 5.50
CA ARG A 345 7.85 20.67 6.20
C ARG A 345 7.80 20.29 7.67
N THR A 346 7.53 21.30 8.51
CA THR A 346 7.07 21.10 9.89
C THR A 346 5.58 21.34 9.99
N GLY A 347 4.92 20.72 10.95
CA GLY A 347 3.52 20.96 11.28
C GLY A 347 2.71 19.68 11.46
N GLU A 348 1.64 19.84 12.21
CA GLU A 348 0.68 18.80 12.55
C GLU A 348 -0.13 18.35 11.32
N LEU A 349 -0.91 17.27 11.51
CA LEU A 349 -1.82 16.73 10.49
C LEU A 349 -2.88 17.75 10.08
N GLU A 350 -2.90 18.10 8.81
CA GLU A 350 -3.92 18.92 8.18
C GLU A 350 -4.81 18.07 7.29
N LYS A 351 -6.13 18.25 7.40
CA LYS A 351 -7.06 17.67 6.43
C LYS A 351 -6.92 18.37 5.08
N VAL A 352 -6.93 17.57 4.01
CA VAL A 352 -6.95 18.08 2.63
C VAL A 352 -8.26 17.61 2.01
N THR A 353 -9.00 18.56 1.45
CA THR A 353 -10.17 18.27 0.60
C THR A 353 -9.68 18.20 -0.84
N GLY A 354 -9.91 17.07 -1.50
CA GLY A 354 -9.55 16.84 -2.90
C GLY A 354 -10.44 17.59 -3.87
#